data_50b96fdbb79ce286db297e4551d2ede8
#
_entry.id   50b96fdbb79ce286db297e4551d2ede8
#
_cell.length_a   1.000
_cell.length_b   1.000
_cell.length_c   1.000
_cell.angle_alpha   90.00
_cell.angle_beta   90.00
_cell.angle_gamma   90.00
#
_symmetry.space_group_name_H-M   'P 1'
#
loop_
_entity.id
_entity.type
_entity.pdbx_description
1 polymer ?
#
loop_
_entity_poly.entity_id
_entity_poly.type
_entity_poly.pdbx_seq_one_letter_code
_entity_poly.pdbx_strand_id
1 'polypeptide(L)'
;MKIAVFGTTLHAGVMAALLAEYGNQIYWCTSVTCEENIPILSYQDQEVNHYLNKQRKAGFLKESPFSEIPLYIEVYLFCFSPTQIELALKTVEKLSERPIVHPRLMINGSTFGLHGTDQLKQHLPKDEWVYFPDVIQEGNAINSVLNVKHVIVGVESSYAQDTMQ
;
A
#
# COMPACT_ATOMS: atom_id res chain seq x y z
N MET A 1 11.61 -1.11 -7.79
CA MET A 1 11.16 -2.10 -6.78
C MET A 1 9.83 -2.73 -7.19
N LYS A 2 9.47 -3.87 -6.57
CA LYS A 2 8.13 -4.45 -6.65
C LYS A 2 7.38 -4.17 -5.36
N ILE A 3 6.22 -3.55 -5.49
CA ILE A 3 5.42 -3.07 -4.36
C ILE A 3 4.01 -3.65 -4.46
N ALA A 4 3.48 -4.22 -3.38
CA ALA A 4 2.08 -4.59 -3.28
C ALA A 4 1.33 -3.52 -2.50
N VAL A 5 0.22 -3.02 -3.05
CA VAL A 5 -0.66 -2.05 -2.41
C VAL A 5 -1.99 -2.72 -2.09
N PHE A 6 -2.45 -2.61 -0.85
CA PHE A 6 -3.73 -3.17 -0.39
C PHE A 6 -4.70 -2.08 0.01
N GLY A 7 -5.95 -2.25 -0.37
CA GLY A 7 -7.03 -1.33 -0.03
C GLY A 7 -7.55 -0.55 -1.23
N THR A 8 -8.66 0.19 -0.99
CA THR A 8 -9.41 0.88 -2.04
C THR A 8 -9.61 2.37 -1.75
N THR A 9 -8.95 2.89 -0.73
CA THR A 9 -9.03 4.30 -0.34
C THR A 9 -8.40 5.21 -1.40
N LEU A 10 -8.71 6.50 -1.36
CA LEU A 10 -8.03 7.50 -2.19
C LEU A 10 -6.50 7.44 -1.97
N HIS A 11 -6.08 7.24 -0.70
CA HIS A 11 -4.67 7.04 -0.33
C HIS A 11 -4.05 5.87 -1.11
N ALA A 12 -4.72 4.70 -1.15
CA ALA A 12 -4.24 3.55 -1.93
C ALA A 12 -4.03 3.91 -3.40
N GLY A 13 -5.01 4.58 -4.02
CA GLY A 13 -4.96 5.00 -5.41
C GLY A 13 -3.83 5.99 -5.71
N VAL A 14 -3.67 7.00 -4.87
CA VAL A 14 -2.60 8.02 -5.01
C VAL A 14 -1.22 7.38 -4.86
N MET A 15 -1.02 6.55 -3.85
CA MET A 15 0.26 5.87 -3.62
C MET A 15 0.57 4.88 -4.74
N ALA A 16 -0.41 4.10 -5.20
CA ALA A 16 -0.22 3.20 -6.33
C ALA A 16 0.18 3.96 -7.61
N ALA A 17 -0.49 5.10 -7.88
CA ALA A 17 -0.22 5.94 -9.04
C ALA A 17 1.17 6.57 -9.00
N LEU A 18 1.53 7.22 -7.88
CA LEU A 18 2.78 7.93 -7.74
C LEU A 18 3.99 7.00 -7.63
N LEU A 19 3.89 5.91 -6.86
CA LEU A 19 4.97 4.93 -6.79
C LEU A 19 5.25 4.30 -8.16
N ALA A 20 4.21 4.06 -8.97
CA ALA A 20 4.37 3.61 -10.35
C ALA A 20 5.02 4.68 -11.24
N GLU A 21 4.67 5.97 -11.08
CA GLU A 21 5.27 7.09 -11.81
C GLU A 21 6.78 7.19 -11.57
N TYR A 22 7.25 6.84 -10.37
CA TYR A 22 8.67 6.74 -10.02
C TYR A 22 9.35 5.42 -10.47
N GLY A 23 8.70 4.65 -11.34
CA GLY A 23 9.28 3.48 -12.00
C GLY A 23 9.20 2.19 -11.19
N ASN A 24 8.39 2.13 -10.15
CA ASN A 24 8.14 0.91 -9.41
C ASN A 24 7.08 0.04 -10.10
N GLN A 25 7.21 -1.29 -9.96
CA GLN A 25 6.19 -2.23 -10.42
C GLN A 25 5.16 -2.43 -9.31
N ILE A 26 3.94 -1.98 -9.53
CA ILE A 26 2.86 -2.01 -8.55
C ILE A 26 1.90 -3.16 -8.81
N TYR A 27 1.66 -3.96 -7.79
CA TYR A 27 0.61 -4.98 -7.72
C TYR A 27 -0.46 -4.48 -6.75
N TRP A 28 -1.57 -4.00 -7.29
CA TRP A 28 -2.63 -3.42 -6.48
C TRP A 28 -3.72 -4.43 -6.22
N CYS A 29 -3.82 -4.90 -4.97
CA CYS A 29 -4.84 -5.81 -4.49
C CYS A 29 -6.00 -5.04 -3.86
N THR A 30 -7.06 -4.84 -4.62
CA THR A 30 -8.27 -4.14 -4.18
C THR A 30 -9.22 -5.03 -3.39
N SER A 31 -9.05 -6.36 -3.50
CA SER A 31 -9.81 -7.34 -2.72
C SER A 31 -8.95 -8.54 -2.36
N VAL A 32 -8.86 -8.84 -1.09
CA VAL A 32 -8.13 -10.01 -0.56
C VAL A 32 -9.00 -11.27 -0.56
N THR A 33 -10.32 -11.10 -0.62
CA THR A 33 -11.29 -12.18 -0.52
C THR A 33 -11.87 -12.65 -1.85
N CYS A 34 -11.79 -11.80 -2.89
CA CYS A 34 -12.31 -12.13 -4.22
C CYS A 34 -11.16 -12.49 -5.17
N GLU A 35 -11.21 -13.67 -5.75
CA GLU A 35 -10.26 -14.13 -6.77
C GLU A 35 -10.70 -13.72 -8.19
N GLU A 36 -11.99 -13.39 -8.37
CA GLU A 36 -12.60 -13.06 -9.66
C GLU A 36 -13.12 -11.62 -9.67
N ASN A 37 -13.10 -10.99 -10.85
CA ASN A 37 -13.65 -9.65 -11.11
C ASN A 37 -13.07 -8.54 -10.21
N ILE A 38 -11.76 -8.34 -10.29
CA ILE A 38 -11.12 -7.22 -9.61
C ILE A 38 -11.60 -5.91 -10.24
N PRO A 39 -12.27 -5.04 -9.47
CA PRO A 39 -12.76 -3.79 -10.02
C PRO A 39 -11.61 -2.85 -10.34
N ILE A 40 -11.66 -2.25 -11.53
CA ILE A 40 -10.80 -1.10 -11.84
C ILE A 40 -11.36 0.10 -11.07
N LEU A 41 -10.62 0.57 -10.08
CA LEU A 41 -11.03 1.69 -9.26
C LEU A 41 -10.89 3.02 -10.01
N SER A 42 -11.86 3.90 -9.82
CA SER A 42 -11.80 5.30 -10.20
C SER A 42 -12.27 6.18 -9.04
N TYR A 43 -11.74 7.38 -8.96
CA TYR A 43 -12.00 8.33 -7.90
C TYR A 43 -12.68 9.58 -8.45
N GLN A 44 -13.27 10.41 -7.58
CA GLN A 44 -13.79 11.72 -7.99
C GLN A 44 -12.66 12.68 -8.42
N ASP A 45 -11.45 12.47 -7.92
CA ASP A 45 -10.26 13.21 -8.30
C ASP A 45 -9.77 12.77 -9.70
N GLN A 46 -9.94 13.65 -10.68
CA GLN A 46 -9.61 13.38 -12.08
C GLN A 46 -8.11 13.25 -12.32
N GLU A 47 -7.28 13.95 -11.54
CA GLU A 47 -5.83 13.89 -11.65
C GLU A 47 -5.33 12.51 -11.21
N VAL A 48 -5.86 11.98 -10.10
CA VAL A 48 -5.55 10.60 -9.65
C VAL A 48 -5.90 9.59 -10.72
N ASN A 49 -7.11 9.70 -11.32
CA ASN A 49 -7.54 8.79 -12.40
C ASN A 49 -6.62 8.90 -13.63
N HIS A 50 -6.16 10.10 -13.96
CA HIS A 50 -5.23 10.32 -15.06
C HIS A 50 -3.91 9.56 -14.82
N TYR A 51 -3.29 9.73 -13.64
CA TYR A 51 -2.06 9.00 -13.26
C TYR A 51 -2.26 7.48 -13.25
N LEU A 52 -3.34 6.99 -12.63
CA LEU A 52 -3.65 5.55 -12.60
C LEU A 52 -3.75 4.98 -14.01
N ASN A 53 -4.52 5.63 -14.90
CA ASN A 53 -4.70 5.16 -16.27
C ASN A 53 -3.39 5.21 -17.09
N LYS A 54 -2.56 6.22 -16.87
CA LYS A 54 -1.23 6.32 -17.48
C LYS A 54 -0.38 5.10 -17.07
N GLN A 55 -0.33 4.76 -15.78
CA GLN A 55 0.52 3.69 -15.27
C GLN A 55 -0.01 2.30 -15.64
N ARG A 56 -1.33 2.11 -15.71
CA ARG A 56 -1.94 0.89 -16.25
C ARG A 56 -1.52 0.65 -17.71
N LYS A 57 -1.62 1.69 -18.55
CA LYS A 57 -1.22 1.60 -19.97
C LYS A 57 0.27 1.38 -20.16
N ALA A 58 1.10 1.96 -19.29
CA ALA A 58 2.55 1.78 -19.30
C ALA A 58 2.99 0.42 -18.74
N GLY A 59 2.10 -0.34 -18.09
CA GLY A 59 2.39 -1.66 -17.51
C GLY A 59 3.10 -1.61 -16.15
N PHE A 60 3.23 -0.45 -15.53
CA PHE A 60 3.81 -0.31 -14.20
C PHE A 60 2.82 -0.58 -13.06
N LEU A 61 1.52 -0.51 -13.35
CA LEU A 61 0.46 -0.78 -12.38
C LEU A 61 -0.44 -1.88 -12.89
N LYS A 62 -0.58 -2.93 -12.09
CA LYS A 62 -1.45 -4.08 -12.35
C LYS A 62 -2.39 -4.28 -11.15
N GLU A 63 -3.70 -4.23 -11.38
CA GLU A 63 -4.66 -4.78 -10.41
C GLU A 63 -4.51 -6.30 -10.43
N SER A 64 -4.33 -6.88 -9.25
CA SER A 64 -4.07 -8.32 -9.12
C SER A 64 -4.85 -8.91 -7.97
N PRO A 65 -5.43 -10.11 -8.13
CA PRO A 65 -5.92 -10.86 -6.99
C PRO A 65 -4.74 -11.22 -6.06
N PHE A 66 -5.05 -11.51 -4.81
CA PHE A 66 -4.02 -11.85 -3.84
C PHE A 66 -3.13 -13.04 -4.28
N SER A 67 -3.73 -14.04 -4.92
CA SER A 67 -3.04 -15.24 -5.43
C SER A 67 -2.01 -14.94 -6.53
N GLU A 68 -2.21 -13.87 -7.32
CA GLU A 68 -1.32 -13.48 -8.41
C GLU A 68 -0.20 -12.51 -8.01
N ILE A 69 -0.21 -12.02 -6.76
CA ILE A 69 0.88 -11.18 -6.26
C ILE A 69 2.16 -12.04 -6.19
N PRO A 70 3.28 -11.62 -6.81
CA PRO A 70 4.52 -12.39 -6.76
C PRO A 70 5.02 -12.67 -5.34
N LEU A 71 5.77 -13.75 -5.15
CA LEU A 71 6.40 -14.03 -3.85
C LEU A 71 7.50 -13.02 -3.51
N TYR A 72 8.19 -12.51 -4.52
CA TYR A 72 9.21 -11.48 -4.35
C TYR A 72 8.58 -10.09 -4.46
N ILE A 73 8.13 -9.57 -3.32
CA ILE A 73 7.66 -8.20 -3.12
C ILE A 73 8.49 -7.56 -2.02
N GLU A 74 9.12 -6.45 -2.31
CA GLU A 74 10.02 -5.74 -1.38
C GLU A 74 9.26 -4.92 -0.35
N VAL A 75 8.13 -4.30 -0.77
CA VAL A 75 7.33 -3.40 0.05
C VAL A 75 5.86 -3.78 -0.03
N TYR A 76 5.20 -3.86 1.11
CA TYR A 76 3.76 -4.09 1.24
C TYR A 76 3.13 -2.86 1.90
N LEU A 77 2.27 -2.15 1.17
CA LEU A 77 1.60 -0.93 1.64
C LEU A 77 0.12 -1.20 1.91
N PHE A 78 -0.30 -0.97 3.14
CA PHE A 78 -1.69 -1.15 3.62
C PHE A 78 -2.37 0.21 3.68
N CYS A 79 -3.39 0.44 2.85
CA CYS A 79 -4.16 1.68 2.74
C CYS A 79 -5.65 1.39 2.85
N PHE A 80 -6.08 0.92 4.01
CA PHE A 80 -7.47 0.62 4.34
C PHE A 80 -8.15 1.82 5.00
N SER A 81 -9.48 1.90 4.91
CA SER A 81 -10.23 2.89 5.70
C SER A 81 -10.16 2.57 7.20
N PRO A 82 -10.39 3.54 8.09
CA PRO A 82 -10.35 3.33 9.54
C PRO A 82 -11.30 2.23 10.04
N THR A 83 -12.37 1.96 9.32
CA THR A 83 -13.36 0.92 9.66
C THR A 83 -13.02 -0.47 9.13
N GLN A 84 -11.96 -0.62 8.33
CA GLN A 84 -11.58 -1.87 7.66
C GLN A 84 -10.44 -2.63 8.36
N ILE A 85 -10.26 -2.46 9.67
CA ILE A 85 -9.18 -3.14 10.41
C ILE A 85 -9.27 -4.67 10.28
N GLU A 86 -10.48 -5.23 10.30
CA GLU A 86 -10.70 -6.68 10.13
C GLU A 86 -10.22 -7.19 8.75
N LEU A 87 -10.38 -6.36 7.71
CA LEU A 87 -9.89 -6.69 6.38
C LEU A 87 -8.36 -6.62 6.31
N ALA A 88 -7.78 -5.63 6.98
CA ALA A 88 -6.32 -5.52 7.10
C ALA A 88 -5.73 -6.71 7.86
N LEU A 89 -6.36 -7.12 8.98
CA LEU A 89 -5.96 -8.31 9.75
C LEU A 89 -6.03 -9.59 8.90
N LYS A 90 -7.10 -9.81 8.15
CA LYS A 90 -7.20 -10.93 7.20
C LYS A 90 -6.12 -10.89 6.12
N THR A 91 -5.71 -9.68 5.70
CA THR A 91 -4.64 -9.52 4.71
C THR A 91 -3.29 -9.95 5.27
N VAL A 92 -2.94 -9.51 6.47
CA VAL A 92 -1.67 -9.91 7.11
C VAL A 92 -1.67 -11.38 7.50
N GLU A 93 -2.82 -11.95 7.91
CA GLU A 93 -2.97 -13.38 8.14
C GLU A 93 -2.64 -14.20 6.88
N LYS A 94 -3.26 -13.88 5.74
CA LYS A 94 -2.94 -14.50 4.44
C LYS A 94 -1.47 -14.30 4.03
N LEU A 95 -0.88 -13.14 4.33
CA LEU A 95 0.53 -12.90 4.07
C LEU A 95 1.44 -13.76 4.96
N SER A 96 1.01 -14.08 6.18
CA SER A 96 1.77 -14.93 7.10
C SER A 96 1.88 -16.39 6.61
N GLU A 97 0.92 -16.84 5.80
CA GLU A 97 0.92 -18.17 5.18
C GLU A 97 1.89 -18.26 3.99
N ARG A 98 2.36 -17.12 3.46
CA ARG A 98 3.28 -17.10 2.31
C ARG A 98 4.73 -17.28 2.76
N PRO A 99 5.54 -18.02 1.99
CA PRO A 99 6.95 -18.18 2.32
C PRO A 99 7.69 -16.84 2.31
N ILE A 100 8.54 -16.62 3.30
CA ILE A 100 9.42 -15.46 3.36
C ILE A 100 10.68 -15.80 2.56
N VAL A 101 10.85 -15.16 1.41
CA VAL A 101 11.98 -15.42 0.49
C VAL A 101 13.06 -14.33 0.57
N HIS A 102 12.77 -13.20 1.21
CA HIS A 102 13.68 -12.07 1.43
C HIS A 102 13.12 -11.18 2.56
N PRO A 103 13.89 -10.23 3.12
CA PRO A 103 13.37 -9.21 4.03
C PRO A 103 12.23 -8.42 3.38
N ARG A 104 11.16 -8.17 4.13
CA ARG A 104 9.99 -7.45 3.65
C ARG A 104 9.77 -6.20 4.51
N LEU A 105 9.43 -5.09 3.86
CA LEU A 105 9.01 -3.88 4.53
C LEU A 105 7.48 -3.78 4.48
N MET A 106 6.85 -3.73 5.64
CA MET A 106 5.41 -3.55 5.82
C MET A 106 5.15 -2.10 6.19
N ILE A 107 4.37 -1.39 5.39
CA ILE A 107 4.02 0.01 5.63
C ILE A 107 2.53 0.09 5.95
N ASN A 108 2.19 0.47 7.16
CA ASN A 108 0.82 0.79 7.51
C ASN A 108 0.51 2.27 7.20
N GLY A 109 -0.22 2.51 6.12
CA GLY A 109 -0.77 3.80 5.73
C GLY A 109 -2.22 4.01 6.18
N SER A 110 -2.77 3.08 6.97
CA SER A 110 -4.16 3.15 7.45
C SER A 110 -4.24 3.80 8.83
N THR A 111 -5.34 4.48 9.11
CA THR A 111 -5.56 5.16 10.41
C THR A 111 -6.44 4.29 11.31
N PHE A 112 -5.84 3.27 11.96
CA PHE A 112 -6.54 2.33 12.85
C PHE A 112 -6.45 2.71 14.34
N GLY A 113 -6.02 3.93 14.66
CA GLY A 113 -5.79 4.37 16.04
C GLY A 113 -4.42 3.96 16.60
N LEU A 114 -4.23 4.21 17.89
CA LEU A 114 -2.92 4.20 18.56
C LEU A 114 -2.17 2.86 18.46
N HIS A 115 -2.88 1.73 18.45
CA HIS A 115 -2.29 0.38 18.42
C HIS A 115 -2.55 -0.37 17.11
N GLY A 116 -2.99 0.33 16.06
CA GLY A 116 -3.36 -0.34 14.80
C GLY A 116 -2.19 -1.05 14.13
N THR A 117 -1.01 -0.43 14.09
CA THR A 117 0.19 -1.06 13.54
C THR A 117 0.64 -2.26 14.37
N ASP A 118 0.56 -2.16 15.71
CA ASP A 118 0.93 -3.27 16.61
C ASP A 118 0.04 -4.50 16.40
N GLN A 119 -1.25 -4.30 16.16
CA GLN A 119 -2.18 -5.40 15.88
C GLN A 119 -1.81 -6.12 14.58
N LEU A 120 -1.48 -5.39 13.51
CA LEU A 120 -1.03 -5.97 12.25
C LEU A 120 0.30 -6.73 12.42
N LYS A 121 1.24 -6.13 13.15
CA LYS A 121 2.58 -6.68 13.43
C LYS A 121 2.53 -8.01 14.17
N GLN A 122 1.54 -8.26 15.02
CA GLN A 122 1.38 -9.53 15.73
C GLN A 122 1.31 -10.74 14.81
N HIS A 123 0.75 -10.57 13.60
CA HIS A 123 0.67 -11.65 12.59
C HIS A 123 1.96 -11.82 11.78
N LEU A 124 2.78 -10.77 11.67
CA LEU A 124 4.01 -10.73 10.89
C LEU A 124 5.18 -10.14 11.72
N PRO A 125 5.52 -10.78 12.87
CA PRO A 125 6.47 -10.21 13.85
C PRO A 125 7.93 -10.20 13.38
N LYS A 126 8.24 -10.94 12.31
CA LYS A 126 9.59 -11.02 11.73
C LYS A 126 9.82 -10.02 10.61
N ASP A 127 8.78 -9.33 10.16
CA ASP A 127 8.87 -8.32 9.12
C ASP A 127 9.16 -6.95 9.73
N GLU A 128 9.77 -6.08 8.94
CA GLU A 128 10.03 -4.70 9.32
C GLU A 128 8.76 -3.85 9.14
N TRP A 129 8.41 -3.05 10.14
CA TRP A 129 7.20 -2.25 10.12
C TRP A 129 7.46 -0.76 10.15
N VAL A 130 6.68 -0.05 9.36
CA VAL A 130 6.63 1.41 9.28
C VAL A 130 5.20 1.87 9.41
N TYR A 131 4.95 2.92 10.16
CA TYR A 131 3.72 3.69 10.11
C TYR A 131 3.92 4.92 9.23
N PHE A 132 3.12 5.04 8.18
CA PHE A 132 3.13 6.16 7.24
C PHE A 132 1.74 6.80 7.22
N PRO A 133 1.52 7.93 7.94
CA PRO A 133 0.20 8.54 8.05
C PRO A 133 -0.31 9.05 6.70
N ASP A 134 -1.63 8.94 6.51
CA ASP A 134 -2.32 9.55 5.37
C ASP A 134 -2.34 11.08 5.53
N VAL A 135 -1.74 11.78 4.57
CA VAL A 135 -1.66 13.24 4.53
C VAL A 135 -2.37 13.81 3.29
N ILE A 136 -3.16 12.98 2.60
CA ILE A 136 -3.79 13.32 1.33
C ILE A 136 -4.98 14.26 1.55
N GLN A 137 -5.05 15.31 0.73
CA GLN A 137 -6.15 16.26 0.69
C GLN A 137 -7.07 15.96 -0.48
N GLU A 138 -8.34 15.66 -0.20
CA GLU A 138 -9.34 15.46 -1.25
C GLU A 138 -9.44 16.69 -2.18
N GLY A 139 -9.54 16.43 -3.48
CA GLY A 139 -9.57 17.48 -4.53
C GLY A 139 -8.21 18.07 -4.89
N ASN A 140 -7.13 17.68 -4.20
CA ASN A 140 -5.74 18.07 -4.51
C ASN A 140 -4.78 16.93 -4.14
N ALA A 141 -5.20 15.71 -4.36
CA ALA A 141 -4.59 14.52 -3.77
C ALA A 141 -3.14 14.29 -4.25
N ILE A 142 -2.88 14.40 -5.54
CA ILE A 142 -1.54 14.23 -6.11
C ILE A 142 -0.58 15.31 -5.58
N ASN A 143 -0.99 16.59 -5.67
CA ASN A 143 -0.13 17.69 -5.26
C ASN A 143 0.11 17.72 -3.74
N SER A 144 -0.84 17.24 -2.92
CA SER A 144 -0.66 17.16 -1.48
C SER A 144 0.47 16.21 -1.08
N VAL A 145 0.76 15.19 -1.90
CA VAL A 145 1.89 14.28 -1.70
C VAL A 145 3.17 14.83 -2.34
N LEU A 146 3.10 15.31 -3.59
CA LEU A 146 4.29 15.78 -4.32
C LEU A 146 4.92 17.03 -3.70
N ASN A 147 4.14 17.88 -3.07
CA ASN A 147 4.61 19.15 -2.48
C ASN A 147 4.83 19.08 -0.96
N VAL A 148 4.73 17.89 -0.37
CA VAL A 148 5.01 17.73 1.06
C VAL A 148 6.49 18.03 1.35
N LYS A 149 6.75 18.95 2.31
CA LYS A 149 8.12 19.34 2.66
C LYS A 149 8.75 18.44 3.72
N HIS A 150 7.91 17.87 4.57
CA HIS A 150 8.33 17.03 5.68
C HIS A 150 7.34 15.87 5.80
N VAL A 151 7.86 14.67 5.81
CA VAL A 151 7.10 13.45 6.03
C VAL A 151 7.46 12.94 7.42
N ILE A 152 6.44 12.63 8.23
CA ILE A 152 6.62 11.98 9.53
C ILE A 152 6.31 10.51 9.32
N VAL A 153 7.27 9.66 9.68
CA VAL A 153 7.12 8.21 9.64
C VAL A 153 7.48 7.61 10.99
N GLY A 154 6.71 6.65 11.44
CA GLY A 154 7.05 5.84 12.62
C GLY A 154 7.87 4.63 12.18
N VAL A 155 9.11 4.51 12.67
CA VAL A 155 10.01 3.39 12.37
C VAL A 155 10.57 2.83 13.67
N GLU A 156 10.83 1.51 13.69
CA GLU A 156 11.39 0.83 14.87
C GLU A 156 12.81 0.30 14.63
N SER A 157 13.28 0.25 13.38
CA SER A 157 14.60 -0.29 13.03
C SER A 157 15.39 0.66 12.12
N SER A 158 16.71 0.54 12.16
CA SER A 158 17.59 1.26 11.22
C SER A 158 17.36 0.85 9.78
N TYR A 159 17.09 -0.43 9.52
CA TYR A 159 16.76 -0.91 8.18
C TYR A 159 15.50 -0.25 7.61
N ALA A 160 14.42 -0.17 8.40
CA ALA A 160 13.21 0.52 7.99
C ALA A 160 13.46 2.01 7.75
N GLN A 161 14.26 2.66 8.61
CA GLN A 161 14.66 4.06 8.46
C GLN A 161 15.42 4.31 7.15
N ASP A 162 16.42 3.48 6.86
CA ASP A 162 17.27 3.62 5.67
C ASP A 162 16.47 3.37 4.37
N THR A 163 15.49 2.44 4.43
CA THR A 163 14.66 2.11 3.27
C THR A 163 13.64 3.20 2.94
N MET A 164 13.23 4.01 3.95
CA MET A 164 12.28 5.11 3.78
C MET A 164 12.93 6.44 3.37
N GLN A 165 14.24 6.54 3.30
CA GLN A 165 15.00 7.71 2.80
C GLN A 165 15.11 7.69 1.27
#